data_f9c02e64c84684f7969b0538e47ad7cd
#
_entry.id   f9c02e64c84684f7969b0538e47ad7cd
#
_cell.length_a   1.000
_cell.length_b   1.000
_cell.length_c   1.000
_cell.angle_alpha   90.00
_cell.angle_beta   90.00
_cell.angle_gamma   90.00
#
_symmetry.space_group_name_H-M   'P 1'
#
loop_
_entity.id
_entity.type
_entity.pdbx_description
1 polymer ?
#
loop_
_entity_poly.entity_id
_entity_poly.type
_entity_poly.pdbx_seq_one_letter_code
_entity_poly.pdbx_strand_id
1 'polypeptide(L)'
;MKISFISIFLFFFANAFKTHSYRCSKSVICMKVKKNSFDNLKLYIPKNENQILYAEKLSDVETSLVIGVGPAGTGKTLFPCQEAVDQMIKYDKKIVITRPQVSVNEDIGYLPGDINQKMNPWIRPILDILEEYYTPPQIEEMLRYKKIEIAPLGFMRGRTFKNSFIIGDEMQNATPEQTMMLLTRLGE
;
A
#
# COMPACT_ATOMS: atom_id res chain seq x y z
N MET A 1 31.83 -4.41 11.87
CA MET A 1 30.59 -5.23 11.85
C MET A 1 29.51 -4.37 11.21
N LYS A 2 29.20 -4.60 9.91
CA LYS A 2 28.16 -3.84 9.20
C LYS A 2 26.81 -4.38 9.62
N ILE A 3 26.05 -3.60 10.37
CA ILE A 3 24.65 -3.91 10.69
C ILE A 3 23.87 -3.65 9.39
N SER A 4 23.51 -4.74 8.70
CA SER A 4 22.59 -4.66 7.58
C SER A 4 21.19 -4.43 8.15
N PHE A 5 20.64 -3.24 7.95
CA PHE A 5 19.24 -2.99 8.22
C PHE A 5 18.38 -3.84 7.26
N ILE A 6 17.67 -4.80 7.82
CA ILE A 6 16.71 -5.63 7.09
C ILE A 6 15.35 -4.99 7.26
N SER A 7 14.77 -4.44 6.18
CA SER A 7 13.39 -3.96 6.16
C SER A 7 12.46 -5.11 5.74
N ILE A 8 11.40 -5.32 6.50
CA ILE A 8 10.37 -6.34 6.22
C ILE A 8 9.11 -5.63 5.74
N PHE A 9 8.64 -5.98 4.55
CA PHE A 9 7.39 -5.51 3.99
C PHE A 9 6.40 -6.66 3.96
N LEU A 10 5.20 -6.41 4.48
CA LEU A 10 4.08 -7.34 4.40
C LEU A 10 3.03 -6.79 3.42
N PHE A 11 2.64 -7.62 2.48
CA PHE A 11 1.60 -7.30 1.51
C PHE A 11 0.48 -8.31 1.59
N PHE A 12 -0.75 -7.82 1.57
CA PHE A 12 -1.93 -8.65 1.70
C PHE A 12 -2.91 -8.38 0.57
N PHE A 13 -3.44 -9.45 0.01
CA PHE A 13 -4.55 -9.42 -0.92
C PHE A 13 -5.82 -9.90 -0.22
N ALA A 14 -6.82 -9.03 -0.16
CA ALA A 14 -8.17 -9.46 0.16
C ALA A 14 -8.88 -9.80 -1.15
N ASN A 15 -9.03 -11.10 -1.45
CA ASN A 15 -9.73 -11.57 -2.64
C ASN A 15 -11.24 -11.64 -2.36
N ALA A 16 -12.02 -10.79 -3.04
CA ALA A 16 -13.46 -11.01 -3.13
C ALA A 16 -13.74 -11.99 -4.28
N PHE A 17 -14.19 -13.18 -3.96
CA PHE A 17 -14.68 -14.15 -4.93
C PHE A 17 -16.06 -13.74 -5.49
N LYS A 18 -16.20 -13.93 -6.80
CA LYS A 18 -17.40 -13.99 -7.64
C LYS A 18 -18.01 -12.71 -8.21
N THR A 19 -17.83 -12.68 -9.50
CA THR A 19 -18.69 -12.07 -10.52
C THR A 19 -20.18 -12.13 -10.19
N HIS A 20 -20.74 -10.99 -9.81
CA HIS A 20 -22.14 -10.69 -10.04
C HIS A 20 -22.21 -9.33 -10.71
N SER A 21 -22.68 -9.37 -11.95
CA SER A 21 -23.04 -8.22 -12.75
C SER A 21 -24.11 -7.40 -12.03
N TYR A 22 -23.70 -6.35 -11.31
CA TYR A 22 -24.63 -5.32 -10.85
C TYR A 22 -24.53 -4.11 -11.78
N ARG A 23 -25.60 -3.89 -12.54
CA ARG A 23 -25.86 -2.62 -13.22
C ARG A 23 -25.91 -1.51 -12.16
N CYS A 24 -24.86 -0.75 -12.00
CA CYS A 24 -24.85 0.45 -11.18
C CYS A 24 -25.44 1.61 -11.98
N SER A 25 -26.61 2.06 -11.55
CA SER A 25 -27.24 3.28 -12.05
C SER A 25 -26.64 4.48 -11.31
N LYS A 26 -26.06 5.39 -12.09
CA LYS A 26 -25.90 6.85 -11.89
C LYS A 26 -25.03 7.38 -10.75
N SER A 27 -24.07 8.15 -11.21
CA SER A 27 -23.10 9.03 -10.56
C SER A 27 -21.78 8.39 -10.12
N VAL A 28 -21.12 7.70 -11.03
CA VAL A 28 -19.68 7.55 -10.99
C VAL A 28 -19.11 8.87 -11.52
N ILE A 29 -18.48 9.66 -10.66
CA ILE A 29 -17.53 10.69 -11.11
C ILE A 29 -16.40 9.93 -11.77
N CYS A 30 -16.49 9.76 -13.08
CA CYS A 30 -15.45 9.17 -13.89
C CYS A 30 -14.33 10.21 -13.95
N MET A 31 -13.35 10.10 -13.04
CA MET A 31 -12.11 10.83 -13.21
C MET A 31 -11.55 10.45 -14.58
N LYS A 32 -11.54 11.40 -15.51
CA LYS A 32 -10.81 11.26 -16.76
C LYS A 32 -9.33 11.25 -16.43
N VAL A 33 -8.82 10.10 -16.02
CA VAL A 33 -7.39 9.81 -16.12
C VAL A 33 -7.07 9.92 -17.61
N LYS A 34 -6.01 10.64 -17.95
CA LYS A 34 -5.57 10.79 -19.35
C LYS A 34 -5.39 9.38 -19.91
N LYS A 35 -6.31 8.97 -20.77
CA LYS A 35 -6.48 7.59 -21.29
C LYS A 35 -5.38 7.15 -22.26
N ASN A 36 -4.29 7.91 -22.42
CA ASN A 36 -3.32 7.73 -23.50
C ASN A 36 -1.99 7.08 -23.11
N SER A 37 -1.83 6.51 -21.90
CA SER A 37 -0.54 5.91 -21.54
C SER A 37 -0.59 4.73 -20.55
N PHE A 38 -1.76 4.12 -20.29
CA PHE A 38 -1.87 3.08 -19.26
C PHE A 38 -1.53 1.65 -19.71
N ASP A 39 -1.32 1.41 -21.01
CA ASP A 39 -1.00 0.07 -21.51
C ASP A 39 0.42 -0.42 -21.16
N ASN A 40 1.28 0.45 -20.56
CA ASN A 40 2.66 0.10 -20.16
C ASN A 40 3.08 0.73 -18.83
N LEU A 41 2.23 0.66 -17.80
CA LEU A 41 2.45 1.37 -16.52
C LEU A 41 3.45 0.70 -15.57
N LYS A 42 4.19 -0.32 -15.99
CA LYS A 42 5.30 -0.82 -15.20
C LYS A 42 6.52 0.10 -15.39
N LEU A 43 6.56 1.22 -14.67
CA LEU A 43 7.67 2.18 -14.70
C LEU A 43 8.98 1.53 -14.26
N TYR A 44 8.89 0.54 -13.37
CA TYR A 44 10.05 -0.13 -12.80
C TYR A 44 10.12 -1.58 -13.27
N ILE A 45 11.21 -1.89 -13.95
CA ILE A 45 11.51 -3.23 -14.46
C ILE A 45 12.43 -3.93 -13.47
N PRO A 46 12.12 -5.16 -13.02
CA PRO A 46 13.02 -5.96 -12.20
C PRO A 46 14.39 -6.14 -12.86
N LYS A 47 15.47 -5.94 -12.11
CA LYS A 47 16.85 -5.96 -12.61
C LYS A 47 17.60 -7.26 -12.27
N ASN A 48 17.04 -8.09 -11.40
CA ASN A 48 17.64 -9.37 -10.98
C ASN A 48 16.55 -10.40 -10.67
N GLU A 49 16.95 -11.65 -10.55
CA GLU A 49 16.05 -12.79 -10.36
C GLU A 49 15.16 -12.65 -9.12
N ASN A 50 15.70 -12.14 -8.00
CA ASN A 50 14.93 -11.95 -6.77
C ASN A 50 13.84 -10.88 -6.95
N GLN A 51 14.12 -9.81 -7.68
CA GLN A 51 13.13 -8.78 -8.00
C GLN A 51 12.07 -9.30 -8.97
N ILE A 52 12.45 -10.15 -9.92
CA ILE A 52 11.50 -10.82 -10.85
C ILE A 52 10.55 -11.68 -10.04
N LEU A 53 11.07 -12.59 -9.22
CA LEU A 53 10.28 -13.46 -8.36
C LEU A 53 9.37 -12.65 -7.42
N TYR A 54 9.88 -11.56 -6.85
CA TYR A 54 9.12 -10.67 -5.98
C TYR A 54 7.94 -10.02 -6.71
N ALA A 55 8.18 -9.46 -7.91
CA ALA A 55 7.14 -8.85 -8.73
C ALA A 55 6.10 -9.88 -9.19
N GLU A 56 6.52 -11.10 -9.54
CA GLU A 56 5.63 -12.20 -9.90
C GLU A 56 4.73 -12.57 -8.72
N LYS A 57 5.29 -12.69 -7.51
CA LYS A 57 4.50 -13.01 -6.30
C LYS A 57 3.53 -11.89 -5.91
N LEU A 58 3.90 -10.64 -6.12
CA LEU A 58 3.01 -9.50 -5.88
C LEU A 58 1.83 -9.47 -6.86
N SER A 59 2.00 -9.92 -8.10
CA SER A 59 0.95 -9.96 -9.12
C SER A 59 0.14 -11.26 -9.13
N ASP A 60 0.57 -12.28 -8.38
CA ASP A 60 -0.09 -13.57 -8.29
C ASP A 60 -1.38 -13.47 -7.45
N VAL A 61 -2.52 -13.70 -8.07
CA VAL A 61 -3.86 -13.59 -7.45
C VAL A 61 -4.07 -14.61 -6.32
N GLU A 62 -3.41 -15.77 -6.39
CA GLU A 62 -3.52 -16.81 -5.39
C GLU A 62 -2.65 -16.53 -4.15
N THR A 63 -1.69 -15.62 -4.28
CA THR A 63 -0.79 -15.26 -3.18
C THR A 63 -1.42 -14.16 -2.32
N SER A 64 -1.94 -14.51 -1.14
CA SER A 64 -2.58 -13.56 -0.23
C SER A 64 -1.60 -12.73 0.60
N LEU A 65 -0.38 -13.19 0.79
CA LEU A 65 0.65 -12.54 1.62
C LEU A 65 2.02 -12.65 0.96
N VAL A 66 2.68 -11.52 0.78
CA VAL A 66 4.08 -11.46 0.33
C VAL A 66 4.91 -10.72 1.38
N ILE A 67 6.05 -11.28 1.75
CA ILE A 67 6.99 -10.67 2.68
C ILE A 67 8.30 -10.39 1.94
N GLY A 68 8.61 -9.11 1.74
CA GLY A 68 9.86 -8.66 1.15
C GLY A 68 10.92 -8.41 2.22
N VAL A 69 12.00 -9.17 2.20
CA VAL A 69 13.13 -9.03 3.13
C VAL A 69 14.40 -8.73 2.34
N GLY A 70 15.17 -7.75 2.81
CA GLY A 70 16.45 -7.41 2.15
C GLY A 70 16.99 -6.06 2.58
N PRO A 71 18.21 -5.69 2.13
CA PRO A 71 18.84 -4.41 2.44
C PRO A 71 18.07 -3.22 1.84
N ALA A 72 18.38 -2.01 2.30
CA ALA A 72 17.81 -0.78 1.75
C ALA A 72 18.12 -0.64 0.24
N GLY A 73 17.23 0.02 -0.50
CA GLY A 73 17.41 0.30 -1.93
C GLY A 73 17.18 -0.89 -2.87
N THR A 74 16.66 -2.02 -2.39
CA THR A 74 16.40 -3.22 -3.21
C THR A 74 15.01 -3.26 -3.87
N GLY A 75 14.22 -2.20 -3.73
CA GLY A 75 12.90 -2.09 -4.37
C GLY A 75 11.73 -2.67 -3.55
N LYS A 76 11.96 -2.99 -2.26
CA LYS A 76 10.91 -3.57 -1.39
C LYS A 76 9.64 -2.74 -1.30
N THR A 77 9.75 -1.41 -1.24
CA THR A 77 8.61 -0.48 -1.23
C THR A 77 8.10 -0.20 -2.64
N LEU A 78 9.03 -0.12 -3.59
CA LEU A 78 8.77 0.31 -4.96
C LEU A 78 7.83 -0.63 -5.72
N PHE A 79 8.18 -1.93 -5.79
CA PHE A 79 7.39 -2.91 -6.53
C PHE A 79 5.97 -3.08 -5.99
N PRO A 80 5.74 -3.11 -4.67
CA PRO A 80 4.39 -3.16 -4.14
C PRO A 80 3.56 -1.91 -4.39
N CYS A 81 4.17 -0.71 -4.36
CA CYS A 81 3.46 0.52 -4.73
C CYS A 81 3.04 0.48 -6.20
N GLN A 82 3.93 0.02 -7.09
CA GLN A 82 3.61 -0.18 -8.49
C GLN A 82 2.46 -1.18 -8.69
N GLU A 83 2.52 -2.33 -8.02
CA GLU A 83 1.47 -3.34 -8.09
C GLU A 83 0.16 -2.84 -7.48
N ALA A 84 0.20 -2.10 -6.36
CA ALA A 84 -0.98 -1.51 -5.76
C ALA A 84 -1.71 -0.55 -6.71
N VAL A 85 -0.95 0.27 -7.46
CA VAL A 85 -1.49 1.15 -8.50
C VAL A 85 -2.13 0.31 -9.62
N ASP A 86 -1.48 -0.75 -10.08
CA ASP A 86 -2.01 -1.64 -11.11
C ASP A 86 -3.31 -2.32 -10.65
N GLN A 87 -3.34 -2.83 -9.43
CA GLN A 87 -4.52 -3.45 -8.81
C GLN A 87 -5.67 -2.45 -8.61
N MET A 88 -5.37 -1.20 -8.25
CA MET A 88 -6.37 -0.15 -8.14
C MET A 88 -6.97 0.19 -9.51
N ILE A 89 -6.16 0.27 -10.55
CA ILE A 89 -6.62 0.59 -11.92
C ILE A 89 -7.43 -0.56 -12.52
N LYS A 90 -6.96 -1.80 -12.39
CA LYS A 90 -7.57 -2.98 -13.04
C LYS A 90 -8.80 -3.50 -12.30
N TYR A 91 -8.74 -3.49 -10.97
CA TYR A 91 -9.72 -4.17 -10.13
C TYR A 91 -10.43 -3.25 -9.13
N ASP A 92 -10.21 -1.94 -9.22
CA ASP A 92 -10.77 -0.92 -8.31
C ASP A 92 -10.48 -1.21 -6.83
N LYS A 93 -9.33 -1.85 -6.53
CA LYS A 93 -8.91 -2.10 -5.16
C LYS A 93 -8.50 -0.80 -4.47
N LYS A 94 -8.76 -0.73 -3.17
CA LYS A 94 -8.25 0.35 -2.32
C LYS A 94 -6.80 0.10 -1.98
N ILE A 95 -6.00 1.15 -1.89
CA ILE A 95 -4.64 1.08 -1.36
C ILE A 95 -4.69 1.48 0.12
N VAL A 96 -4.24 0.59 0.99
CA VAL A 96 -4.13 0.87 2.44
C VAL A 96 -2.65 0.84 2.82
N ILE A 97 -2.15 1.95 3.34
CA ILE A 97 -0.77 2.10 3.76
C ILE A 97 -0.72 2.08 5.29
N THR A 98 0.05 1.18 5.85
CA THR A 98 0.24 1.09 7.29
C THR A 98 1.72 0.98 7.64
N ARG A 99 2.07 1.48 8.83
CA ARG A 99 3.41 1.39 9.39
C ARG A 99 3.32 1.28 10.91
N PRO A 100 4.15 0.45 11.55
CA PRO A 100 4.27 0.43 13.01
C PRO A 100 4.76 1.79 13.52
N GLN A 101 4.17 2.27 14.60
CA GLN A 101 4.71 3.43 15.29
C GLN A 101 5.92 2.98 16.10
N VAL A 102 7.09 3.50 15.77
CA VAL A 102 8.26 3.36 16.61
C VAL A 102 8.24 4.52 17.60
N SER A 103 8.22 4.22 18.87
CA SER A 103 8.44 5.22 19.93
C SER A 103 9.93 5.62 19.96
N VAL A 104 10.38 6.27 18.91
CA VAL A 104 11.63 7.02 18.95
C VAL A 104 11.26 8.38 19.48
N ASN A 105 11.41 8.65 20.77
CA ASN A 105 11.41 9.93 21.48
C ASN A 105 10.85 11.21 20.79
N GLU A 106 10.14 11.05 19.71
CA GLU A 106 9.40 12.08 19.00
C GLU A 106 7.93 11.92 19.39
N ASP A 107 7.54 12.71 20.40
CA ASP A 107 6.14 12.90 20.76
C ASP A 107 5.35 13.41 19.54
N ILE A 108 4.73 12.49 18.78
CA ILE A 108 3.76 12.84 17.73
C ILE A 108 2.60 13.68 18.32
N GLY A 109 2.48 13.69 19.64
CA GLY A 109 1.42 14.36 20.36
C GLY A 109 1.33 15.88 20.13
N TYR A 110 2.39 16.56 19.71
CA TYR A 110 2.46 18.02 19.62
C TYR A 110 2.48 18.62 18.22
N LEU A 111 2.45 17.83 17.15
CA LEU A 111 2.27 18.39 15.82
C LEU A 111 0.80 18.82 15.64
N PRO A 112 0.50 20.11 15.44
CA PRO A 112 -0.85 20.55 15.14
C PRO A 112 -1.28 20.02 13.77
N GLY A 113 -2.48 19.47 13.67
CA GLY A 113 -3.03 19.00 12.41
C GLY A 113 -3.79 17.69 12.53
N ASP A 114 -4.48 17.33 11.46
CA ASP A 114 -5.19 16.07 11.32
C ASP A 114 -4.19 14.88 11.30
N ILE A 115 -4.66 13.69 11.66
CA ILE A 115 -3.86 12.45 11.71
C ILE A 115 -3.09 12.25 10.39
N ASN A 116 -3.72 12.55 9.26
CA ASN A 116 -3.09 12.47 7.94
C ASN A 116 -1.89 13.42 7.79
N GLN A 117 -1.96 14.62 8.35
CA GLN A 117 -0.86 15.59 8.32
C GLN A 117 0.30 15.16 9.23
N LYS A 118 0.00 14.53 10.37
CA LYS A 118 1.00 14.00 11.30
C LYS A 118 1.72 12.77 10.75
N MET A 119 1.06 11.98 9.90
CA MET A 119 1.64 10.81 9.26
C MET A 119 2.44 11.13 7.99
N ASN A 120 2.26 12.32 7.41
CA ASN A 120 2.90 12.73 6.16
C ASN A 120 4.42 12.49 6.10
N PRO A 121 5.23 12.83 7.13
CA PRO A 121 6.67 12.60 7.06
C PRO A 121 7.04 11.11 6.91
N TRP A 122 6.25 10.21 7.49
CA TRP A 122 6.56 8.78 7.53
C TRP A 122 6.16 8.03 6.27
N ILE A 123 5.11 8.52 5.60
CA ILE A 123 4.62 7.92 4.35
C ILE A 123 5.15 8.65 3.12
N ARG A 124 5.90 9.75 3.30
CA ARG A 124 6.42 10.54 2.20
C ARG A 124 7.14 9.69 1.14
N PRO A 125 7.99 8.70 1.49
CA PRO A 125 8.62 7.84 0.48
C PRO A 125 7.62 7.05 -0.39
N ILE A 126 6.47 6.67 0.16
CA ILE A 126 5.42 6.01 -0.60
C ILE A 126 4.65 7.01 -1.47
N LEU A 127 4.36 8.19 -0.93
CA LEU A 127 3.72 9.26 -1.70
C LEU A 127 4.58 9.69 -2.89
N ASP A 128 5.90 9.81 -2.70
CA ASP A 128 6.84 10.15 -3.78
C ASP A 128 6.78 9.13 -4.93
N ILE A 129 6.63 7.82 -4.61
CA ILE A 129 6.43 6.79 -5.63
C ILE A 129 5.06 6.95 -6.30
N LEU A 130 4.01 7.28 -5.56
CA LEU A 130 2.67 7.50 -6.13
C LEU A 130 2.61 8.76 -6.99
N GLU A 131 3.40 9.78 -6.68
CA GLU A 131 3.52 11.01 -7.48
C GLU A 131 4.12 10.79 -8.87
N GLU A 132 4.78 9.66 -9.11
CA GLU A 132 5.22 9.27 -10.45
C GLU A 132 4.06 8.80 -11.34
N TYR A 133 2.95 8.36 -10.74
CA TYR A 133 1.74 7.89 -11.44
C TYR A 133 0.63 8.94 -11.47
N TYR A 134 0.54 9.76 -10.43
CA TYR A 134 -0.55 10.70 -10.19
C TYR A 134 -0.03 12.08 -9.82
N THR A 135 -0.77 13.11 -10.16
CA THR A 135 -0.45 14.45 -9.70
C THR A 135 -0.83 14.62 -8.21
N PRO A 136 -0.15 15.52 -7.45
CA PRO A 136 -0.48 15.75 -6.04
C PRO A 136 -1.98 16.02 -5.79
N PRO A 137 -2.70 16.86 -6.59
CA PRO A 137 -4.14 17.02 -6.41
C PRO A 137 -4.96 15.73 -6.59
N GLN A 138 -4.54 14.82 -7.50
CA GLN A 138 -5.20 13.54 -7.67
C GLN A 138 -4.99 12.63 -6.46
N ILE A 139 -3.79 12.63 -5.87
CA ILE A 139 -3.49 11.88 -4.65
C ILE A 139 -4.33 12.41 -3.49
N GLU A 140 -4.43 13.73 -3.32
CA GLU A 140 -5.29 14.36 -2.30
C GLU A 140 -6.75 13.95 -2.46
N GLU A 141 -7.24 13.93 -3.69
CA GLU A 141 -8.59 13.50 -4.01
C GLU A 141 -8.81 12.02 -3.68
N MET A 142 -7.84 11.14 -4.03
CA MET A 142 -7.87 9.72 -3.68
C MET A 142 -7.86 9.48 -2.17
N LEU A 143 -7.11 10.27 -1.41
CA LEU A 143 -7.13 10.23 0.05
C LEU A 143 -8.49 10.67 0.61
N ARG A 144 -9.08 11.75 0.07
CA ARG A 144 -10.41 12.24 0.46
C ARG A 144 -11.51 11.20 0.23
N TYR A 145 -11.48 10.52 -0.91
CA TYR A 145 -12.46 9.48 -1.27
C TYR A 145 -12.09 8.10 -0.73
N LYS A 146 -11.02 8.00 0.07
CA LYS A 146 -10.54 6.73 0.66
C LYS A 146 -10.23 5.65 -0.37
N LYS A 147 -9.80 6.04 -1.58
CA LYS A 147 -9.17 5.13 -2.54
C LYS A 147 -7.74 4.79 -2.10
N ILE A 148 -7.07 5.77 -1.51
CA ILE A 148 -5.84 5.58 -0.75
C ILE A 148 -6.16 5.91 0.70
N GLU A 149 -5.81 5.03 1.61
CA GLU A 149 -6.02 5.20 3.04
C GLU A 149 -4.70 5.01 3.78
N ILE A 150 -4.38 5.98 4.64
CA ILE A 150 -3.25 5.90 5.56
C ILE A 150 -3.80 5.50 6.92
N ALA A 151 -3.46 4.32 7.39
CA ALA A 151 -3.96 3.77 8.62
C ALA A 151 -2.78 3.35 9.51
N PRO A 152 -2.45 4.14 10.56
CA PRO A 152 -1.47 3.71 11.55
C PRO A 152 -1.83 2.32 12.09
N LEU A 153 -0.84 1.46 12.27
CA LEU A 153 -1.07 0.05 12.62
C LEU A 153 -1.98 -0.11 13.86
N GLY A 154 -1.80 0.75 14.86
CA GLY A 154 -2.63 0.75 16.07
C GLY A 154 -4.12 1.05 15.84
N PHE A 155 -4.46 1.77 14.75
CA PHE A 155 -5.84 2.14 14.41
C PHE A 155 -6.54 1.13 13.47
N MET A 156 -5.86 0.05 13.12
CA MET A 156 -6.44 -1.01 12.29
C MET A 156 -7.25 -2.03 13.10
N ARG A 157 -7.13 -1.98 14.43
CA ARG A 157 -7.84 -2.91 15.33
C ARG A 157 -9.36 -2.80 15.18
N GLY A 158 -10.05 -3.95 15.08
CA GLY A 158 -11.51 -4.01 14.93
C GLY A 158 -12.02 -3.66 13.53
N ARG A 159 -11.14 -3.40 12.57
CA ARG A 159 -11.50 -3.13 11.17
C ARG A 159 -11.34 -4.39 10.33
N THR A 160 -12.04 -4.43 9.21
CA THR A 160 -11.88 -5.46 8.16
C THR A 160 -11.67 -4.73 6.83
N PHE A 161 -10.60 -5.04 6.14
CA PHE A 161 -10.27 -4.44 4.84
C PHE A 161 -10.69 -5.39 3.72
N LYS A 162 -11.74 -4.99 2.99
CA LYS A 162 -12.26 -5.72 1.83
C LYS A 162 -11.82 -5.03 0.55
N ASN A 163 -11.60 -5.80 -0.51
CA ASN A 163 -11.18 -5.30 -1.81
C ASN A 163 -10.03 -4.29 -1.72
N SER A 164 -8.98 -4.67 -0.99
CA SER A 164 -7.89 -3.75 -0.65
C SER A 164 -6.53 -4.40 -0.91
N PHE A 165 -5.58 -3.59 -1.32
CA PHE A 165 -4.16 -3.91 -1.33
C PHE A 165 -3.51 -3.20 -0.14
N ILE A 166 -2.99 -3.95 0.82
CA ILE A 166 -2.42 -3.40 2.05
C ILE A 166 -0.90 -3.42 1.95
N ILE A 167 -0.29 -2.27 2.13
CA ILE A 167 1.17 -2.09 2.18
C ILE A 167 1.57 -1.87 3.64
N GLY A 168 2.21 -2.86 4.24
CA GLY A 168 2.83 -2.74 5.56
C GLY A 168 4.30 -2.37 5.43
N ASP A 169 4.64 -1.11 5.68
CA ASP A 169 6.01 -0.61 5.60
C ASP A 169 6.73 -0.71 6.95
N GLU A 170 8.04 -0.98 6.93
CA GLU A 170 8.91 -1.09 8.12
C GLU A 170 8.38 -2.06 9.19
N MET A 171 7.75 -3.17 8.75
CA MET A 171 7.10 -4.12 9.65
C MET A 171 8.05 -4.88 10.60
N GLN A 172 9.36 -4.80 10.39
CA GLN A 172 10.34 -5.30 11.37
C GLN A 172 10.28 -4.56 12.73
N ASN A 173 9.65 -3.37 12.75
CA ASN A 173 9.43 -2.59 13.96
C ASN A 173 8.09 -2.94 14.66
N ALA A 174 7.28 -3.81 14.08
CA ALA A 174 6.04 -4.28 14.68
C ALA A 174 6.31 -5.38 15.71
N THR A 175 5.49 -5.41 16.78
CA THR A 175 5.49 -6.57 17.67
C THR A 175 4.78 -7.76 17.02
N PRO A 176 5.02 -9.00 17.50
CA PRO A 176 4.29 -10.17 17.01
C PRO A 176 2.77 -10.00 17.09
N GLU A 177 2.26 -9.40 18.19
CA GLU A 177 0.84 -9.14 18.41
C GLU A 177 0.29 -8.13 17.40
N GLN A 178 1.05 -7.08 17.07
CA GLN A 178 0.68 -6.10 16.05
C GLN A 178 0.65 -6.73 14.66
N THR A 179 1.62 -7.58 14.36
CA THR A 179 1.65 -8.32 13.08
C THR A 179 0.47 -9.28 12.98
N MET A 180 0.19 -10.07 14.03
CA MET A 180 -0.96 -10.95 14.07
C MET A 180 -2.28 -10.17 13.95
N MET A 181 -2.37 -9.02 14.62
CA MET A 181 -3.53 -8.14 14.52
C MET A 181 -3.74 -7.70 13.07
N LEU A 182 -2.70 -7.30 12.35
CA LEU A 182 -2.79 -6.89 10.94
C LEU A 182 -3.25 -8.06 10.06
N LEU A 183 -2.64 -9.24 10.20
CA LEU A 183 -2.97 -10.45 9.44
C LEU A 183 -4.45 -10.84 9.55
N THR A 184 -5.04 -10.63 10.73
CA THR A 184 -6.47 -10.93 10.98
C THR A 184 -7.42 -9.83 10.50
N ARG A 185 -6.95 -8.78 9.84
CA ARG A 185 -7.80 -7.69 9.28
C ARG A 185 -8.17 -7.90 7.83
N LEU A 186 -7.59 -8.90 7.19
CA LEU A 186 -7.95 -9.25 5.81
C LEU A 186 -9.39 -9.76 5.76
N GLY A 187 -10.19 -9.18 4.88
CA GLY A 187 -11.57 -9.59 4.62
C GLY A 187 -11.70 -10.17 3.22
N GLU A 188 -12.67 -11.05 3.05
CA GLU A 188 -13.07 -11.59 1.75
C GLU A 188 -13.72 -10.52 0.87
#